data_4871f89df67f82b20c46e934bf04c931
#
_entry.id   4871f89df67f82b20c46e934bf04c931
#
_cell.length_a   1.000
_cell.length_b   1.000
_cell.length_c   1.000
_cell.angle_alpha   90.00
_cell.angle_beta   90.00
_cell.angle_gamma   90.00
#
_symmetry.space_group_name_H-M   'P 1'
#
loop_
_entity.id
_entity.type
_entity.pdbx_description
1 polymer ?
#
loop_
_entity_poly.entity_id
_entity_poly.type
_entity_poly.pdbx_seq_one_letter_code
_entity_poly.pdbx_strand_id
1 'polypeptide(L)'
;MNAPAPILLVAVNARYSHCSHAGRTLLANLGDLAAHAQLLEADLDVSPLQLAADILARTPRLVGFSIYLWNTGLVRESLVILQRVAPGLRIILGGPEIVTGCADHWRGLADALVCGEGEVAFRDWCQRQMNAPTWERRNVPEWIEVPRPPDPVTLDLPYDHYSDDDLRHRVAYVEATRGCPHHCLYCTSYDTGLRRFPLPVLRDAFRGLMNRGLRQFRFLDRTFNTDEAHACAVLDGFLDHLDAVDTLHLELAPVRLGEGLRERLARFPPNILHLEVGVQTLNAATARRIGRREPRGEVLESLQVLTRETQAAVHADLIFGLPGEDAASFAAGFDRLVRLGIGEIQVNRLKGLPGTPILRLPELAGAFNPVPPYEVLRTDALSFDALMRLQRFALAWDRLHNRGRFRHALPLLWADPETSPFAVIDHLTRTVHHACGRVHAVGLADWALALARQLLHGPAERHAGALAALSRDAVLPRDVLSQLAAQASR
;
A
#
# COMPACT_ATOMS: atom_id res chain seq x y z
N MET A 1 -30.14 10.34 -15.34
CA MET A 1 -30.71 9.80 -14.08
C MET A 1 -30.14 8.39 -13.94
N ASN A 2 -29.49 8.08 -12.80
CA ASN A 2 -28.98 6.73 -12.54
C ASN A 2 -30.13 5.76 -12.37
N ALA A 3 -30.00 4.54 -12.93
CA ALA A 3 -31.02 3.52 -12.76
C ALA A 3 -31.16 3.13 -11.27
N PRO A 4 -32.38 2.82 -10.79
CA PRO A 4 -32.58 2.33 -9.43
C PRO A 4 -31.78 1.06 -9.18
N ALA A 5 -31.07 1.00 -8.04
CA ALA A 5 -30.29 -0.16 -7.63
C ALA A 5 -30.69 -0.60 -6.22
N PRO A 6 -31.54 -1.63 -6.09
CA PRO A 6 -31.95 -2.13 -4.78
C PRO A 6 -30.77 -2.50 -3.85
N ILE A 7 -29.67 -2.94 -4.40
CA ILE A 7 -28.41 -3.25 -3.69
C ILE A 7 -27.33 -2.30 -4.21
N LEU A 8 -26.73 -1.53 -3.34
CA LEU A 8 -25.65 -0.61 -3.67
C LEU A 8 -24.40 -0.96 -2.87
N LEU A 9 -23.33 -1.32 -3.58
CA LEU A 9 -22.00 -1.41 -3.02
C LEU A 9 -21.35 -0.05 -3.11
N VAL A 10 -20.75 0.44 -2.02
CA VAL A 10 -20.07 1.73 -1.95
C VAL A 10 -18.62 1.53 -1.56
N ALA A 11 -17.73 1.99 -2.40
CA ALA A 11 -16.30 1.99 -2.17
C ALA A 11 -15.76 3.42 -2.21
N VAL A 12 -15.12 3.84 -1.12
CA VAL A 12 -14.39 5.12 -1.08
C VAL A 12 -12.91 4.81 -1.21
N ASN A 13 -12.37 5.07 -2.39
CA ASN A 13 -10.98 4.82 -2.75
C ASN A 13 -10.06 5.93 -2.21
N ALA A 14 -8.79 5.63 -1.96
CA ALA A 14 -7.82 6.62 -1.51
C ALA A 14 -7.56 7.73 -2.55
N ARG A 15 -7.75 7.42 -3.84
CA ARG A 15 -7.63 8.35 -4.98
C ARG A 15 -8.52 7.87 -6.12
N TYR A 16 -8.95 8.79 -6.98
CA TYR A 16 -9.70 8.48 -8.20
C TYR A 16 -9.01 7.43 -9.09
N SER A 17 -7.68 7.49 -9.19
CA SER A 17 -6.91 6.56 -10.03
C SER A 17 -6.97 5.09 -9.62
N HIS A 18 -7.54 4.75 -8.48
CA HIS A 18 -7.66 3.38 -7.99
C HIS A 18 -9.08 2.85 -8.14
N CYS A 19 -9.22 1.64 -8.69
CA CYS A 19 -10.48 0.93 -8.72
C CYS A 19 -10.66 0.08 -7.45
N SER A 20 -11.89 -0.06 -6.98
CA SER A 20 -12.21 -0.99 -5.90
C SER A 20 -12.28 -2.42 -6.42
N HIS A 21 -11.24 -3.22 -6.16
CA HIS A 21 -11.27 -4.65 -6.45
C HIS A 21 -12.31 -5.37 -5.58
N ALA A 22 -12.31 -5.08 -4.27
CA ALA A 22 -13.25 -5.70 -3.33
C ALA A 22 -14.71 -5.46 -3.71
N GLY A 23 -15.08 -4.24 -4.11
CA GLY A 23 -16.46 -3.94 -4.55
C GLY A 23 -16.85 -4.75 -5.78
N ARG A 24 -15.95 -4.91 -6.75
CA ARG A 24 -16.18 -5.71 -7.96
C ARG A 24 -16.25 -7.21 -7.65
N THR A 25 -15.40 -7.70 -6.74
CA THR A 25 -15.44 -9.10 -6.31
C THR A 25 -16.74 -9.45 -5.60
N LEU A 26 -17.23 -8.57 -4.73
CA LEU A 26 -18.54 -8.75 -4.10
C LEU A 26 -19.65 -8.76 -5.15
N LEU A 27 -19.61 -7.84 -6.13
CA LEU A 27 -20.59 -7.75 -7.20
C LEU A 27 -20.62 -9.02 -8.07
N ALA A 28 -19.45 -9.54 -8.46
CA ALA A 28 -19.31 -10.75 -9.25
C ALA A 28 -19.91 -11.99 -8.53
N ASN A 29 -19.83 -12.01 -7.20
CA ASN A 29 -20.25 -13.16 -6.39
C ASN A 29 -21.66 -13.03 -5.77
N LEU A 30 -22.49 -12.08 -6.25
CA LEU A 30 -23.89 -11.93 -5.82
C LEU A 30 -24.86 -12.95 -6.44
N GLY A 31 -24.43 -13.73 -7.44
CA GLY A 31 -25.30 -14.63 -8.17
C GLY A 31 -26.47 -13.87 -8.80
N ASP A 32 -27.70 -14.39 -8.67
CA ASP A 32 -28.90 -13.78 -9.26
C ASP A 32 -29.18 -12.34 -8.78
N LEU A 33 -28.65 -11.95 -7.63
CA LEU A 33 -28.80 -10.59 -7.10
C LEU A 33 -27.93 -9.57 -7.85
N ALA A 34 -26.94 -9.99 -8.63
CA ALA A 34 -26.05 -9.10 -9.36
C ALA A 34 -26.81 -8.18 -10.35
N ALA A 35 -27.88 -8.68 -10.97
CA ALA A 35 -28.75 -7.90 -11.86
C ALA A 35 -29.46 -6.72 -11.15
N HIS A 36 -29.53 -6.75 -9.81
CA HIS A 36 -30.17 -5.74 -8.96
C HIS A 36 -29.17 -4.93 -8.15
N ALA A 37 -27.88 -5.04 -8.46
CA ALA A 37 -26.80 -4.42 -7.71
C ALA A 37 -25.98 -3.45 -8.57
N GLN A 38 -25.45 -2.42 -7.94
CA GLN A 38 -24.52 -1.48 -8.55
C GLN A 38 -23.34 -1.22 -7.61
N LEU A 39 -22.20 -0.85 -8.18
CA LEU A 39 -21.04 -0.33 -7.47
C LEU A 39 -20.97 1.19 -7.65
N LEU A 40 -20.96 1.92 -6.55
CA LEU A 40 -20.65 3.34 -6.48
C LEU A 40 -19.21 3.48 -5.97
N GLU A 41 -18.35 4.06 -6.77
CA GLU A 41 -17.01 4.45 -6.36
C GLU A 41 -16.91 5.95 -6.17
N ALA A 42 -16.30 6.37 -5.08
CA ALA A 42 -15.92 7.72 -4.75
C ALA A 42 -14.46 7.75 -4.30
N ASP A 43 -13.88 8.92 -4.13
CA ASP A 43 -12.58 9.12 -3.51
C ASP A 43 -12.68 9.96 -2.22
N LEU A 44 -11.55 10.19 -1.57
CA LEU A 44 -11.51 10.92 -0.29
C LEU A 44 -11.84 12.43 -0.43
N ASP A 45 -11.90 12.95 -1.62
CA ASP A 45 -12.26 14.37 -1.86
C ASP A 45 -13.77 14.61 -1.79
N VAL A 46 -14.60 13.54 -1.82
CA VAL A 46 -16.04 13.64 -1.65
C VAL A 46 -16.41 14.05 -0.22
N SER A 47 -17.35 14.96 -0.05
CA SER A 47 -17.88 15.26 1.29
C SER A 47 -18.85 14.16 1.76
N PRO A 48 -18.98 13.92 3.09
CA PRO A 48 -19.96 12.96 3.64
C PRO A 48 -21.40 13.25 3.20
N LEU A 49 -21.76 14.53 3.07
CA LEU A 49 -23.09 14.94 2.62
C LEU A 49 -23.31 14.60 1.13
N GLN A 50 -22.30 14.84 0.29
CA GLN A 50 -22.39 14.52 -1.13
C GLN A 50 -22.44 13.01 -1.34
N LEU A 51 -21.61 12.22 -0.61
CA LEU A 51 -21.65 10.77 -0.69
C LEU A 51 -23.04 10.22 -0.30
N ALA A 52 -23.64 10.75 0.78
CA ALA A 52 -24.99 10.37 1.18
C ALA A 52 -26.04 10.73 0.09
N ALA A 53 -25.94 11.89 -0.53
CA ALA A 53 -26.81 12.29 -1.63
C ALA A 53 -26.65 11.38 -2.86
N ASP A 54 -25.43 11.04 -3.24
CA ASP A 54 -25.13 10.15 -4.37
C ASP A 54 -25.65 8.72 -4.15
N ILE A 55 -25.60 8.25 -2.90
CA ILE A 55 -26.19 6.97 -2.49
C ILE A 55 -27.71 7.02 -2.66
N LEU A 56 -28.37 8.02 -2.08
CA LEU A 56 -29.83 8.13 -2.10
C LEU A 56 -30.41 8.39 -3.50
N ALA A 57 -29.66 9.04 -4.37
CA ALA A 57 -30.03 9.24 -5.78
C ALA A 57 -30.22 7.91 -6.56
N ARG A 58 -29.69 6.79 -6.04
CA ARG A 58 -29.85 5.45 -6.62
C ARG A 58 -30.99 4.64 -5.98
N THR A 59 -31.68 5.23 -5.02
CA THR A 59 -32.83 4.64 -4.32
C THR A 59 -32.58 3.21 -3.78
N PRO A 60 -31.45 2.97 -3.08
CA PRO A 60 -31.14 1.63 -2.61
C PRO A 60 -32.03 1.20 -1.45
N ARG A 61 -32.26 -0.10 -1.31
CA ARG A 61 -32.83 -0.75 -0.11
C ARG A 61 -31.73 -1.25 0.82
N LEU A 62 -30.62 -1.71 0.24
CA LEU A 62 -29.45 -2.24 0.92
C LEU A 62 -28.20 -1.48 0.44
N VAL A 63 -27.34 -1.12 1.39
CA VAL A 63 -26.03 -0.50 1.09
C VAL A 63 -24.94 -1.27 1.82
N GLY A 64 -23.93 -1.72 1.06
CA GLY A 64 -22.71 -2.34 1.56
C GLY A 64 -21.51 -1.41 1.43
N PHE A 65 -20.74 -1.24 2.50
CA PHE A 65 -19.50 -0.46 2.47
C PHE A 65 -18.28 -1.33 2.73
N SER A 66 -17.21 -1.08 1.99
CA SER A 66 -15.88 -1.60 2.29
C SER A 66 -15.09 -0.59 3.12
N ILE A 67 -14.80 -0.96 4.37
CA ILE A 67 -14.15 -0.08 5.35
C ILE A 67 -12.65 -0.36 5.39
N TYR A 68 -11.88 0.68 5.12
CA TYR A 68 -10.42 0.70 5.12
C TYR A 68 -9.92 1.79 6.04
N LEU A 69 -8.65 1.69 6.44
CA LEU A 69 -7.95 2.65 7.28
C LEU A 69 -8.15 4.12 6.83
N TRP A 70 -8.15 4.36 5.52
CA TRP A 70 -8.24 5.71 4.95
C TRP A 70 -9.65 6.28 4.88
N ASN A 71 -10.69 5.45 4.84
CA ASN A 71 -12.06 5.91 4.63
C ASN A 71 -12.98 5.81 5.85
N THR A 72 -12.51 5.23 6.96
CA THR A 72 -13.32 4.99 8.17
C THR A 72 -14.03 6.24 8.66
N GLY A 73 -13.33 7.38 8.75
CA GLY A 73 -13.90 8.64 9.22
C GLY A 73 -15.01 9.16 8.30
N LEU A 74 -14.71 9.27 7.00
CA LEU A 74 -15.64 9.76 5.99
C LEU A 74 -16.90 8.89 5.90
N VAL A 75 -16.73 7.55 5.87
CA VAL A 75 -17.86 6.63 5.83
C VAL A 75 -18.71 6.76 7.10
N ARG A 76 -18.08 6.84 8.28
CA ARG A 76 -18.81 6.99 9.54
C ARG A 76 -19.68 8.25 9.58
N GLU A 77 -19.16 9.38 9.14
CA GLU A 77 -19.90 10.63 9.02
C GLU A 77 -21.06 10.51 8.02
N SER A 78 -20.82 9.89 6.86
CA SER A 78 -21.86 9.61 5.86
C SER A 78 -22.99 8.73 6.42
N LEU A 79 -22.64 7.70 7.21
CA LEU A 79 -23.61 6.83 7.88
C LEU A 79 -24.48 7.60 8.88
N VAL A 80 -23.93 8.54 9.63
CA VAL A 80 -24.69 9.41 10.54
C VAL A 80 -25.72 10.22 9.77
N ILE A 81 -25.38 10.74 8.59
CA ILE A 81 -26.32 11.47 7.73
C ILE A 81 -27.41 10.53 7.21
N LEU A 82 -27.02 9.39 6.61
CA LEU A 82 -27.96 8.39 6.09
C LEU A 82 -28.98 7.93 7.12
N GLN A 83 -28.54 7.73 8.37
CA GLN A 83 -29.39 7.36 9.50
C GLN A 83 -30.51 8.39 9.75
N ARG A 84 -30.21 9.68 9.56
CA ARG A 84 -31.16 10.78 9.79
C ARG A 84 -32.16 10.96 8.66
N VAL A 85 -31.68 10.79 7.40
CA VAL A 85 -32.48 11.12 6.21
C VAL A 85 -33.17 9.90 5.58
N ALA A 86 -32.66 8.69 5.84
CA ALA A 86 -33.17 7.42 5.30
C ALA A 86 -33.14 6.32 6.37
N PRO A 87 -33.89 6.41 7.46
CA PRO A 87 -33.81 5.44 8.59
C PRO A 87 -34.20 4.02 8.20
N GLY A 88 -34.92 3.83 7.09
CA GLY A 88 -35.27 2.52 6.53
C GLY A 88 -34.19 1.86 5.67
N LEU A 89 -33.07 2.54 5.42
CA LEU A 89 -31.97 1.99 4.63
C LEU A 89 -31.21 0.93 5.43
N ARG A 90 -31.01 -0.26 4.86
CA ARG A 90 -30.28 -1.37 5.49
C ARG A 90 -28.79 -1.25 5.14
N ILE A 91 -27.92 -1.34 6.12
CA ILE A 91 -26.50 -1.06 5.98
C ILE A 91 -25.67 -2.24 6.50
N ILE A 92 -24.77 -2.74 5.66
CA ILE A 92 -23.78 -3.75 5.99
C ILE A 92 -22.37 -3.23 5.76
N LEU A 93 -21.46 -3.48 6.69
CA LEU A 93 -20.06 -3.08 6.60
C LEU A 93 -19.16 -4.31 6.56
N GLY A 94 -18.14 -4.25 5.74
CA GLY A 94 -17.06 -5.24 5.66
C GLY A 94 -15.72 -4.55 5.42
N GLY A 95 -14.69 -5.32 5.20
CA GLY A 95 -13.34 -4.83 4.91
C GLY A 95 -12.39 -4.91 6.11
N PRO A 96 -11.12 -4.53 5.92
CA PRO A 96 -10.04 -4.76 6.89
C PRO A 96 -10.23 -4.10 8.27
N GLU A 97 -11.04 -3.06 8.37
CA GLU A 97 -11.34 -2.38 9.64
C GLU A 97 -12.47 -3.07 10.42
N ILE A 98 -13.15 -4.05 9.83
CA ILE A 98 -14.20 -4.81 10.52
C ILE A 98 -13.59 -6.06 11.13
N VAL A 99 -13.16 -5.92 12.37
CA VAL A 99 -12.47 -6.97 13.14
C VAL A 99 -13.16 -7.20 14.48
N THR A 100 -12.90 -8.33 15.11
CA THR A 100 -13.45 -8.67 16.43
C THR A 100 -13.24 -7.52 17.43
N GLY A 101 -14.33 -7.09 18.07
CA GLY A 101 -14.33 -5.99 19.04
C GLY A 101 -14.66 -4.60 18.46
N CYS A 102 -14.80 -4.43 17.13
CA CYS A 102 -15.16 -3.13 16.55
C CYS A 102 -16.66 -2.80 16.59
N ALA A 103 -17.53 -3.73 17.02
CA ALA A 103 -18.99 -3.57 16.93
C ALA A 103 -19.53 -2.30 17.60
N ASP A 104 -18.98 -1.91 18.75
CA ASP A 104 -19.40 -0.70 19.46
C ASP A 104 -19.12 0.59 18.68
N HIS A 105 -18.08 0.59 17.85
CA HIS A 105 -17.76 1.74 16.99
C HIS A 105 -18.86 2.00 15.94
N TRP A 106 -19.56 0.95 15.52
CA TRP A 106 -20.60 0.97 14.49
C TRP A 106 -22.02 0.85 15.02
N ARG A 107 -22.16 0.86 16.37
CA ARG A 107 -23.47 0.75 17.05
C ARG A 107 -24.42 1.85 16.55
N GLY A 108 -25.63 1.43 16.17
CA GLY A 108 -26.66 2.31 15.62
C GLY A 108 -26.39 2.87 14.22
N LEU A 109 -25.25 2.56 13.60
CA LEU A 109 -24.88 3.04 12.26
C LEU A 109 -24.99 1.95 11.19
N ALA A 110 -24.83 0.69 11.57
CA ALA A 110 -24.92 -0.44 10.66
C ALA A 110 -25.89 -1.50 11.19
N ASP A 111 -26.40 -2.34 10.30
CA ASP A 111 -27.27 -3.46 10.61
C ASP A 111 -26.52 -4.78 10.70
N ALA A 112 -25.41 -4.90 9.95
CA ALA A 112 -24.52 -6.06 10.00
C ALA A 112 -23.05 -5.67 9.76
N LEU A 113 -22.15 -6.46 10.35
CA LEU A 113 -20.70 -6.36 10.21
C LEU A 113 -20.15 -7.71 9.76
N VAL A 114 -19.42 -7.75 8.65
CA VAL A 114 -18.77 -8.96 8.12
C VAL A 114 -17.29 -8.92 8.45
N CYS A 115 -16.83 -9.86 9.25
CA CYS A 115 -15.43 -10.07 9.58
C CYS A 115 -14.87 -11.23 8.76
N GLY A 116 -13.91 -10.94 7.88
CA GLY A 116 -13.31 -11.89 6.95
C GLY A 116 -13.65 -11.60 5.49
N GLU A 117 -13.41 -12.59 4.60
CA GLU A 117 -13.71 -12.47 3.18
C GLU A 117 -15.23 -12.54 2.95
N GLY A 118 -15.76 -11.49 2.34
CA GLY A 118 -17.18 -11.16 2.40
C GLY A 118 -18.06 -11.72 1.28
N GLU A 119 -17.52 -12.34 0.25
CA GLU A 119 -18.24 -12.69 -0.98
C GLU A 119 -19.54 -13.47 -0.71
N VAL A 120 -19.41 -14.58 -0.02
CA VAL A 120 -20.55 -15.46 0.32
C VAL A 120 -21.43 -14.82 1.40
N ALA A 121 -20.81 -14.29 2.45
CA ALA A 121 -21.51 -13.71 3.58
C ALA A 121 -22.36 -12.48 3.18
N PHE A 122 -21.83 -11.63 2.30
CA PHE A 122 -22.56 -10.47 1.77
C PHE A 122 -23.73 -10.89 0.90
N ARG A 123 -23.53 -11.82 -0.03
CA ARG A 123 -24.61 -12.40 -0.87
C ARG A 123 -25.74 -12.96 0.00
N ASP A 124 -25.39 -13.83 0.93
CA ASP A 124 -26.38 -14.51 1.79
C ASP A 124 -27.15 -13.52 2.68
N TRP A 125 -26.45 -12.48 3.18
CA TRP A 125 -27.12 -11.42 3.92
C TRP A 125 -28.06 -10.63 3.04
N CYS A 126 -27.64 -10.20 1.85
CA CYS A 126 -28.48 -9.50 0.89
C CYS A 126 -29.72 -10.32 0.54
N GLN A 127 -29.58 -11.62 0.30
CA GLN A 127 -30.69 -12.51 -0.02
C GLN A 127 -31.71 -12.60 1.11
N ARG A 128 -31.24 -12.75 2.36
CA ARG A 128 -32.12 -12.71 3.55
C ARG A 128 -32.87 -11.38 3.65
N GLN A 129 -32.18 -10.27 3.45
CA GLN A 129 -32.76 -8.94 3.59
C GLN A 129 -33.73 -8.59 2.45
N MET A 130 -33.46 -9.01 1.23
CA MET A 130 -34.38 -8.79 0.09
C MET A 130 -35.69 -9.53 0.26
N ASN A 131 -35.66 -10.70 0.87
CA ASN A 131 -36.83 -11.56 1.10
C ASN A 131 -37.58 -11.25 2.41
N ALA A 132 -37.02 -10.41 3.28
CA ALA A 132 -37.66 -10.08 4.56
C ALA A 132 -38.86 -9.16 4.35
N PRO A 133 -40.10 -9.54 4.82
CA PRO A 133 -41.30 -8.73 4.63
C PRO A 133 -41.29 -7.45 5.48
N THR A 134 -40.67 -7.52 6.64
CA THR A 134 -40.52 -6.39 7.59
C THR A 134 -39.07 -6.31 8.04
N TRP A 135 -38.62 -5.12 8.38
CA TRP A 135 -37.30 -4.88 8.92
C TRP A 135 -37.35 -3.82 10.01
N GLU A 136 -36.73 -4.13 11.11
CA GLU A 136 -36.49 -3.19 12.21
C GLU A 136 -34.99 -3.11 12.46
N ARG A 137 -34.49 -1.87 12.57
CA ARG A 137 -33.07 -1.65 12.87
C ARG A 137 -32.73 -2.09 14.29
N ARG A 138 -31.66 -2.86 14.38
CA ARG A 138 -31.07 -3.23 15.66
C ARG A 138 -30.06 -2.16 16.09
N ASN A 139 -30.06 -1.83 17.38
CA ASN A 139 -29.04 -0.91 17.92
C ASN A 139 -27.64 -1.53 17.89
N VAL A 140 -27.53 -2.85 18.05
CA VAL A 140 -26.29 -3.61 17.92
C VAL A 140 -26.30 -4.34 16.59
N PRO A 141 -25.29 -4.10 15.71
CA PRO A 141 -25.22 -4.78 14.42
C PRO A 141 -25.11 -6.32 14.57
N GLU A 142 -25.69 -7.05 13.62
CA GLU A 142 -25.46 -8.48 13.47
C GLU A 142 -23.96 -8.72 13.19
N TRP A 143 -23.31 -9.56 14.00
CA TRP A 143 -21.93 -9.95 13.76
C TRP A 143 -21.89 -11.22 12.88
N ILE A 144 -21.29 -11.10 11.71
CA ILE A 144 -21.16 -12.19 10.74
C ILE A 144 -19.65 -12.51 10.63
N GLU A 145 -19.25 -13.58 11.29
CA GLU A 145 -17.87 -14.06 11.20
C GLU A 145 -17.74 -15.06 10.05
N VAL A 146 -16.65 -14.91 9.29
CA VAL A 146 -16.28 -15.83 8.19
C VAL A 146 -15.01 -16.58 8.62
N PRO A 147 -15.14 -17.66 9.42
CA PRO A 147 -13.99 -18.34 10.03
C PRO A 147 -13.17 -19.13 8.99
N ARG A 148 -13.80 -19.47 7.89
CA ARG A 148 -13.15 -20.15 6.74
C ARG A 148 -13.41 -19.32 5.50
N PRO A 149 -12.38 -18.66 4.97
CA PRO A 149 -12.53 -17.91 3.74
C PRO A 149 -12.91 -18.84 2.58
N PRO A 150 -13.68 -18.34 1.58
CA PRO A 150 -14.09 -19.14 0.44
C PRO A 150 -12.89 -19.66 -0.35
N ASP A 151 -13.06 -20.84 -0.95
CA ASP A 151 -12.07 -21.39 -1.89
C ASP A 151 -12.08 -20.54 -3.16
N PRO A 152 -10.93 -20.00 -3.63
CA PRO A 152 -10.85 -19.25 -4.88
C PRO A 152 -11.43 -19.99 -6.11
N VAL A 153 -11.42 -21.32 -6.10
CA VAL A 153 -12.03 -22.15 -7.17
C VAL A 153 -13.54 -21.93 -7.30
N THR A 154 -14.20 -21.54 -6.21
CA THR A 154 -15.66 -21.34 -6.16
C THR A 154 -16.09 -19.89 -6.37
N LEU A 155 -15.14 -18.97 -6.56
CA LEU A 155 -15.41 -17.57 -6.74
C LEU A 155 -15.38 -17.15 -8.20
N ASP A 156 -16.33 -16.32 -8.57
CA ASP A 156 -16.33 -15.64 -9.85
C ASP A 156 -15.33 -14.48 -9.83
N LEU A 157 -14.50 -14.39 -10.87
CA LEU A 157 -13.52 -13.30 -11.01
C LEU A 157 -14.22 -11.98 -11.35
N PRO A 158 -13.73 -10.84 -10.80
CA PRO A 158 -14.41 -9.55 -10.90
C PRO A 158 -14.14 -8.79 -12.21
N TYR A 159 -13.39 -9.33 -13.15
CA TYR A 159 -12.75 -8.55 -14.21
C TYR A 159 -13.72 -8.04 -15.28
N ASP A 160 -14.87 -8.69 -15.45
CA ASP A 160 -15.95 -8.21 -16.34
C ASP A 160 -16.66 -6.97 -15.80
N HIS A 161 -16.50 -6.69 -14.49
CA HIS A 161 -17.05 -5.50 -13.84
C HIS A 161 -16.15 -4.25 -13.92
N TYR A 162 -14.99 -4.33 -14.56
CA TYR A 162 -14.23 -3.14 -14.95
C TYR A 162 -14.84 -2.57 -16.24
N SER A 163 -15.15 -1.28 -16.24
CA SER A 163 -15.54 -0.59 -17.48
C SER A 163 -14.32 -0.36 -18.37
N ASP A 164 -14.54 -0.09 -19.65
CA ASP A 164 -13.44 0.25 -20.56
C ASP A 164 -12.79 1.59 -20.19
N ASP A 165 -13.51 2.47 -19.50
CA ASP A 165 -12.96 3.71 -18.95
C ASP A 165 -12.02 3.41 -17.77
N ASP A 166 -12.41 2.49 -16.86
CA ASP A 166 -11.54 2.02 -15.79
C ASP A 166 -10.22 1.45 -16.34
N LEU A 167 -10.30 0.58 -17.34
CA LEU A 167 -9.14 -0.10 -17.92
C LEU A 167 -8.18 0.87 -18.61
N ARG A 168 -8.68 2.00 -19.14
CA ARG A 168 -7.87 3.01 -19.83
C ARG A 168 -7.24 4.06 -18.89
N HIS A 169 -7.92 4.43 -17.80
CA HIS A 169 -7.56 5.62 -17.04
C HIS A 169 -7.26 5.36 -15.57
N ARG A 170 -7.56 4.14 -15.07
CA ARG A 170 -7.41 3.80 -13.66
C ARG A 170 -6.55 2.55 -13.46
N VAL A 171 -6.04 2.38 -12.27
CA VAL A 171 -5.30 1.17 -11.88
C VAL A 171 -6.30 0.04 -11.64
N ALA A 172 -6.26 -0.96 -12.50
CA ALA A 172 -6.98 -2.21 -12.29
C ALA A 172 -6.15 -3.17 -11.45
N TYR A 173 -6.78 -3.71 -10.42
CA TYR A 173 -6.16 -4.69 -9.55
C TYR A 173 -6.52 -6.10 -9.99
N VAL A 174 -5.54 -6.99 -9.90
CA VAL A 174 -5.69 -8.42 -10.19
C VAL A 174 -5.12 -9.25 -9.04
N GLU A 175 -5.52 -10.51 -8.95
CA GLU A 175 -5.01 -11.44 -7.96
C GLU A 175 -4.82 -12.84 -8.59
N ALA A 176 -3.73 -13.52 -8.22
CA ALA A 176 -3.47 -14.92 -8.57
C ALA A 176 -3.59 -15.81 -7.34
N THR A 177 -3.36 -15.25 -6.15
CA THR A 177 -3.45 -15.95 -4.87
C THR A 177 -4.10 -15.07 -3.81
N ARG A 178 -4.65 -15.68 -2.78
CA ARG A 178 -5.17 -15.03 -1.57
C ARG A 178 -4.50 -15.59 -0.33
N GLY A 179 -4.36 -14.73 0.67
CA GLY A 179 -3.75 -15.08 1.94
C GLY A 179 -2.23 -15.00 1.93
N CYS A 180 -1.63 -15.35 3.06
CA CYS A 180 -0.18 -15.33 3.26
C CYS A 180 0.19 -16.34 4.35
N PRO A 181 1.18 -17.24 4.14
CA PRO A 181 1.58 -18.22 5.13
C PRO A 181 2.59 -17.66 6.14
N HIS A 182 2.98 -16.39 6.00
CA HIS A 182 3.93 -15.77 6.91
C HIS A 182 3.26 -15.28 8.20
N HIS A 183 4.02 -15.28 9.30
CA HIS A 183 3.54 -14.96 10.64
C HIS A 183 3.99 -13.57 11.11
N CYS A 184 3.96 -12.57 10.23
CA CYS A 184 4.32 -11.20 10.57
C CYS A 184 3.31 -10.59 11.53
N LEU A 185 3.69 -10.31 12.79
CA LEU A 185 2.78 -9.90 13.85
C LEU A 185 2.02 -8.59 13.59
N TYR A 186 2.55 -7.72 12.75
CA TYR A 186 1.95 -6.43 12.39
C TYR A 186 1.00 -6.51 11.18
N CYS A 187 0.90 -7.67 10.53
CA CYS A 187 0.18 -7.82 9.28
C CYS A 187 -1.25 -8.32 9.49
N THR A 188 -2.20 -7.75 8.77
CA THR A 188 -3.60 -8.20 8.75
C THR A 188 -3.80 -9.55 8.07
N SER A 189 -2.84 -9.98 7.22
CA SER A 189 -2.81 -11.30 6.58
C SER A 189 -2.01 -12.33 7.38
N TYR A 190 -1.85 -12.12 8.69
CA TYR A 190 -1.15 -13.04 9.58
C TYR A 190 -1.78 -14.44 9.52
N ASP A 191 -0.96 -15.44 9.14
CA ASP A 191 -1.31 -16.87 9.15
C ASP A 191 -2.66 -17.22 8.46
N THR A 192 -2.97 -16.56 7.35
CA THR A 192 -4.22 -16.79 6.62
C THR A 192 -4.14 -17.97 5.63
N GLY A 193 -2.97 -18.61 5.51
CA GLY A 193 -2.70 -19.65 4.51
C GLY A 193 -2.72 -19.12 3.07
N LEU A 194 -2.07 -19.83 2.16
CA LEU A 194 -2.06 -19.47 0.74
C LEU A 194 -3.10 -20.28 -0.03
N ARG A 195 -4.00 -19.62 -0.77
CA ARG A 195 -5.01 -20.21 -1.63
C ARG A 195 -4.83 -19.67 -3.05
N ARG A 196 -4.96 -20.52 -4.05
CA ARG A 196 -4.65 -20.20 -5.45
C ARG A 196 -5.92 -20.16 -6.30
N PHE A 197 -5.98 -19.20 -7.18
CA PHE A 197 -6.94 -19.28 -8.29
C PHE A 197 -6.45 -20.27 -9.36
N PRO A 198 -7.34 -20.98 -10.05
CA PRO A 198 -6.95 -21.94 -11.08
C PRO A 198 -6.24 -21.25 -12.25
N LEU A 199 -5.05 -21.73 -12.64
CA LEU A 199 -4.23 -21.15 -13.71
C LEU A 199 -4.97 -20.99 -15.05
N PRO A 200 -5.79 -21.96 -15.53
CA PRO A 200 -6.52 -21.78 -16.77
C PRO A 200 -7.47 -20.57 -16.71
N VAL A 201 -8.21 -20.43 -15.60
CA VAL A 201 -9.17 -19.33 -15.37
C VAL A 201 -8.44 -17.97 -15.34
N LEU A 202 -7.31 -17.89 -14.62
CA LEU A 202 -6.48 -16.67 -14.58
C LEU A 202 -5.94 -16.29 -15.96
N ARG A 203 -5.44 -17.26 -16.71
CA ARG A 203 -4.86 -17.02 -18.04
C ARG A 203 -5.91 -16.45 -19.00
N ASP A 204 -7.10 -17.01 -19.00
CA ASP A 204 -8.20 -16.54 -19.86
C ASP A 204 -8.68 -15.16 -19.41
N ALA A 205 -8.80 -14.92 -18.11
CA ALA A 205 -9.20 -13.64 -17.54
C ALA A 205 -8.18 -12.52 -17.84
N PHE A 206 -6.89 -12.76 -17.64
CA PHE A 206 -5.85 -11.76 -17.94
C PHE A 206 -5.74 -11.46 -19.43
N ARG A 207 -5.86 -12.47 -20.27
CA ARG A 207 -5.94 -12.29 -21.73
C ARG A 207 -7.18 -11.46 -22.11
N GLY A 208 -8.33 -11.72 -21.50
CA GLY A 208 -9.54 -10.92 -21.68
C GLY A 208 -9.33 -9.43 -21.32
N LEU A 209 -8.66 -9.15 -20.20
CA LEU A 209 -8.31 -7.80 -19.80
C LEU A 209 -7.34 -7.12 -20.79
N MET A 210 -6.31 -7.83 -21.25
CA MET A 210 -5.37 -7.33 -22.27
C MET A 210 -6.08 -6.98 -23.57
N ASN A 211 -6.99 -7.85 -24.04
CA ASN A 211 -7.79 -7.64 -25.25
C ASN A 211 -8.72 -6.42 -25.14
N ARG A 212 -9.19 -6.10 -23.91
CA ARG A 212 -9.98 -4.89 -23.61
C ARG A 212 -9.13 -3.64 -23.40
N GLY A 213 -7.80 -3.75 -23.49
CA GLY A 213 -6.86 -2.62 -23.45
C GLY A 213 -6.22 -2.35 -22.10
N LEU A 214 -6.37 -3.22 -21.09
CA LEU A 214 -5.58 -3.09 -19.86
C LEU A 214 -4.10 -3.33 -20.17
N ARG A 215 -3.27 -2.40 -19.76
CA ARG A 215 -1.81 -2.42 -19.94
C ARG A 215 -1.04 -2.44 -18.60
N GLN A 216 -1.67 -2.02 -17.52
CA GLN A 216 -1.05 -1.86 -16.21
C GLN A 216 -1.69 -2.82 -15.21
N PHE A 217 -0.97 -3.87 -14.85
CA PHE A 217 -1.45 -4.89 -13.93
C PHE A 217 -0.83 -4.68 -12.54
N ARG A 218 -1.67 -4.54 -11.52
CA ARG A 218 -1.24 -4.49 -10.13
C ARG A 218 -1.81 -5.66 -9.37
N PHE A 219 -0.92 -6.55 -8.93
CA PHE A 219 -1.31 -7.73 -8.16
C PHE A 219 -1.57 -7.35 -6.69
N LEU A 220 -2.60 -7.99 -6.12
CA LEU A 220 -2.95 -7.88 -4.70
C LEU A 220 -2.35 -9.01 -3.85
N ASP A 221 -1.69 -9.93 -4.48
CA ASP A 221 -1.00 -11.07 -3.85
C ASP A 221 0.02 -10.56 -2.83
N ARG A 222 -0.14 -10.96 -1.56
CA ARG A 222 0.73 -10.50 -0.46
C ARG A 222 2.15 -11.02 -0.54
N THR A 223 2.35 -12.12 -1.26
CA THR A 223 3.64 -12.77 -1.44
C THR A 223 3.59 -13.61 -2.71
N PHE A 224 3.68 -12.96 -3.85
CA PHE A 224 3.51 -13.56 -5.18
C PHE A 224 4.45 -14.75 -5.42
N ASN A 225 5.67 -14.71 -4.87
CA ASN A 225 6.71 -15.73 -5.04
C ASN A 225 6.66 -16.89 -4.03
N THR A 226 5.67 -16.96 -3.16
CA THR A 226 5.59 -18.03 -2.14
C THR A 226 5.35 -19.40 -2.76
N ASP A 227 4.53 -19.48 -3.80
CA ASP A 227 4.41 -20.67 -4.64
C ASP A 227 5.12 -20.41 -5.96
N GLU A 228 6.35 -20.85 -6.07
CA GLU A 228 7.18 -20.59 -7.24
C GLU A 228 6.61 -21.18 -8.51
N ALA A 229 6.05 -22.38 -8.47
CA ALA A 229 5.49 -23.02 -9.66
C ALA A 229 4.28 -22.27 -10.18
N HIS A 230 3.39 -21.81 -9.27
CA HIS A 230 2.23 -20.99 -9.63
C HIS A 230 2.66 -19.63 -10.16
N ALA A 231 3.58 -18.95 -9.48
CA ALA A 231 4.15 -17.67 -9.90
C ALA A 231 4.78 -17.74 -11.29
N CYS A 232 5.60 -18.76 -11.53
CA CYS A 232 6.21 -19.00 -12.85
C CYS A 232 5.16 -19.16 -13.95
N ALA A 233 4.10 -19.96 -13.71
CA ALA A 233 3.05 -20.17 -14.70
C ALA A 233 2.23 -18.90 -14.99
N VAL A 234 2.03 -18.02 -13.98
CA VAL A 234 1.41 -16.70 -14.18
C VAL A 234 2.33 -15.80 -15.00
N LEU A 235 3.64 -15.73 -14.68
CA LEU A 235 4.60 -14.93 -15.42
C LEU A 235 4.76 -15.39 -16.87
N ASP A 236 4.75 -16.69 -17.14
CA ASP A 236 4.79 -17.21 -18.52
C ASP A 236 3.62 -16.66 -19.35
N GLY A 237 2.41 -16.55 -18.76
CA GLY A 237 1.27 -15.95 -19.44
C GLY A 237 1.48 -14.46 -19.80
N PHE A 238 2.22 -13.69 -19.03
CA PHE A 238 2.59 -12.31 -19.34
C PHE A 238 3.75 -12.24 -20.35
N LEU A 239 4.72 -13.12 -20.23
CA LEU A 239 5.86 -13.20 -21.15
C LEU A 239 5.43 -13.55 -22.59
N ASP A 240 4.35 -14.30 -22.76
CA ASP A 240 3.75 -14.62 -24.05
C ASP A 240 3.03 -13.42 -24.70
N HIS A 241 2.78 -12.32 -23.94
CA HIS A 241 1.99 -11.16 -24.38
C HIS A 241 2.65 -9.84 -23.96
N LEU A 242 3.98 -9.74 -24.03
CA LEU A 242 4.75 -8.54 -23.61
C LEU A 242 4.34 -7.26 -24.34
N ASP A 243 3.88 -7.36 -25.58
CA ASP A 243 3.36 -6.25 -26.38
C ASP A 243 2.06 -5.66 -25.84
N ALA A 244 1.36 -6.40 -24.99
CA ALA A 244 0.14 -5.98 -24.34
C ALA A 244 0.33 -5.50 -22.89
N VAL A 245 1.57 -5.37 -22.38
CA VAL A 245 1.85 -5.05 -20.98
C VAL A 245 2.83 -3.90 -20.87
N ASP A 246 2.39 -2.80 -20.25
CA ASP A 246 3.26 -1.66 -19.94
C ASP A 246 3.89 -1.79 -18.55
N THR A 247 3.11 -2.26 -17.56
CA THR A 247 3.61 -2.44 -16.20
C THR A 247 2.98 -3.66 -15.51
N LEU A 248 3.80 -4.34 -14.73
CA LEU A 248 3.43 -5.46 -13.88
C LEU A 248 3.99 -5.24 -12.47
N HIS A 249 3.12 -4.94 -11.51
CA HIS A 249 3.50 -4.69 -10.12
C HIS A 249 3.22 -5.92 -9.26
N LEU A 250 4.26 -6.42 -8.57
CA LEU A 250 4.21 -7.64 -7.76
C LEU A 250 4.80 -7.37 -6.37
N GLU A 251 4.14 -7.89 -5.32
CA GLU A 251 4.70 -7.93 -3.96
C GLU A 251 5.40 -9.27 -3.72
N LEU A 252 6.68 -9.23 -3.33
CA LEU A 252 7.51 -10.41 -3.11
C LEU A 252 7.90 -10.56 -1.63
N ALA A 253 7.88 -11.80 -1.15
CA ALA A 253 8.58 -12.15 0.09
C ALA A 253 10.10 -12.12 -0.18
N PRO A 254 10.92 -11.57 0.74
CA PRO A 254 12.38 -11.51 0.59
C PRO A 254 13.03 -12.84 0.95
N VAL A 255 12.63 -13.89 0.26
CA VAL A 255 13.18 -15.25 0.38
C VAL A 255 14.09 -15.56 -0.79
N ARG A 256 14.89 -16.60 -0.66
CA ARG A 256 15.70 -17.08 -1.77
C ARG A 256 14.83 -17.41 -2.97
N LEU A 257 15.14 -16.80 -4.10
CA LEU A 257 14.44 -17.03 -5.36
C LEU A 257 14.99 -18.29 -6.03
N GLY A 258 14.10 -19.18 -6.45
CA GLY A 258 14.49 -20.34 -7.23
C GLY A 258 14.91 -19.96 -8.66
N GLU A 259 15.63 -20.86 -9.31
CA GLU A 259 16.18 -20.64 -10.65
C GLU A 259 15.09 -20.32 -11.68
N GLY A 260 14.00 -21.09 -11.66
CA GLY A 260 12.89 -20.91 -12.60
C GLY A 260 12.21 -19.54 -12.51
N LEU A 261 12.07 -19.00 -11.30
CA LEU A 261 11.52 -17.65 -11.10
C LEU A 261 12.53 -16.57 -11.54
N ARG A 262 13.81 -16.73 -11.20
CA ARG A 262 14.88 -15.79 -11.61
C ARG A 262 14.97 -15.67 -13.13
N GLU A 263 14.98 -16.79 -13.85
CA GLU A 263 15.01 -16.82 -15.31
C GLU A 263 13.83 -16.05 -15.93
N ARG A 264 12.62 -16.22 -15.38
CA ARG A 264 11.44 -15.51 -15.91
C ARG A 264 11.48 -14.03 -15.63
N LEU A 265 11.84 -13.63 -14.41
CA LEU A 265 11.98 -12.22 -14.05
C LEU A 265 13.05 -11.51 -14.91
N ALA A 266 14.14 -12.20 -15.25
CA ALA A 266 15.21 -11.67 -16.10
C ALA A 266 14.77 -11.47 -17.58
N ARG A 267 13.73 -12.15 -18.05
CA ARG A 267 13.22 -12.04 -19.43
C ARG A 267 12.39 -10.78 -19.67
N PHE A 268 11.89 -10.13 -18.62
CA PHE A 268 11.10 -8.91 -18.80
C PHE A 268 11.98 -7.73 -19.19
N PRO A 269 11.58 -6.95 -20.20
CA PRO A 269 12.27 -5.72 -20.60
C PRO A 269 12.26 -4.66 -19.49
N PRO A 270 13.14 -3.62 -19.60
CA PRO A 270 13.13 -2.50 -18.65
C PRO A 270 11.76 -1.83 -18.55
N ASN A 271 11.46 -1.31 -17.36
CA ASN A 271 10.24 -0.55 -17.02
C ASN A 271 8.93 -1.35 -16.96
N ILE A 272 8.92 -2.64 -17.24
CA ILE A 272 7.70 -3.47 -17.10
C ILE A 272 7.54 -3.95 -15.66
N LEU A 273 8.57 -4.57 -15.07
CA LEU A 273 8.46 -5.13 -13.72
C LEU A 273 8.69 -4.07 -12.65
N HIS A 274 7.76 -3.97 -11.72
CA HIS A 274 7.87 -3.24 -10.46
C HIS A 274 7.73 -4.25 -9.32
N LEU A 275 8.82 -4.51 -8.61
CA LEU A 275 8.90 -5.55 -7.58
C LEU A 275 9.01 -4.91 -6.20
N GLU A 276 7.93 -4.98 -5.42
CA GLU A 276 7.89 -4.52 -4.04
C GLU A 276 8.32 -5.66 -3.11
N VAL A 277 9.37 -5.43 -2.32
CA VAL A 277 9.98 -6.45 -1.47
C VAL A 277 9.89 -6.02 0.00
N GLY A 278 9.09 -6.72 0.77
CA GLY A 278 8.89 -6.43 2.18
C GLY A 278 10.08 -6.83 3.05
N VAL A 279 11.12 -6.03 3.14
CA VAL A 279 12.31 -6.25 4.01
C VAL A 279 11.98 -6.00 5.47
N GLN A 280 11.33 -4.90 5.76
CA GLN A 280 10.85 -4.38 7.05
C GLN A 280 11.95 -3.99 8.02
N THR A 281 12.93 -4.86 8.28
CA THR A 281 14.13 -4.59 9.06
C THR A 281 15.28 -5.53 8.66
N LEU A 282 16.51 -5.05 8.76
CA LEU A 282 17.72 -5.87 8.66
C LEU A 282 18.28 -6.29 10.04
N ASN A 283 17.66 -5.84 11.13
CA ASN A 283 17.99 -6.31 12.47
C ASN A 283 17.41 -7.71 12.70
N ALA A 284 18.30 -8.70 12.89
CA ALA A 284 17.89 -10.10 13.03
C ALA A 284 17.09 -10.39 14.32
N ALA A 285 17.36 -9.64 15.40
CA ALA A 285 16.63 -9.80 16.66
C ALA A 285 15.21 -9.26 16.53
N THR A 286 15.08 -8.04 16.00
CA THR A 286 13.78 -7.42 15.69
C THR A 286 12.98 -8.25 14.70
N ALA A 287 13.60 -8.74 13.63
CA ALA A 287 12.93 -9.60 12.66
C ALA A 287 12.28 -10.83 13.31
N ARG A 288 13.02 -11.55 14.15
CA ARG A 288 12.48 -12.70 14.91
C ARG A 288 11.33 -12.29 15.84
N ARG A 289 11.48 -11.13 16.51
CA ARG A 289 10.47 -10.61 17.45
C ARG A 289 9.15 -10.29 16.81
N ILE A 290 9.15 -9.85 15.54
CA ILE A 290 7.94 -9.56 14.76
C ILE A 290 7.46 -10.75 13.90
N GLY A 291 7.99 -11.95 14.12
CA GLY A 291 7.58 -13.19 13.45
C GLY A 291 8.18 -13.41 12.06
N ARG A 292 9.23 -12.65 11.69
CA ARG A 292 9.96 -12.86 10.44
C ARG A 292 11.15 -13.78 10.67
N ARG A 293 11.17 -14.90 9.97
CA ARG A 293 12.14 -15.99 10.21
C ARG A 293 13.22 -16.08 9.14
N GLU A 294 13.07 -15.35 8.03
CA GLU A 294 14.00 -15.37 6.92
C GLU A 294 15.39 -14.89 7.38
N PRO A 295 16.48 -15.63 7.10
CA PRO A 295 17.84 -15.18 7.40
C PRO A 295 18.15 -13.86 6.71
N ARG A 296 18.71 -12.88 7.43
CA ARG A 296 18.98 -11.56 6.85
C ARG A 296 19.98 -11.61 5.69
N GLY A 297 20.87 -12.61 5.66
CA GLY A 297 21.75 -12.87 4.52
C GLY A 297 20.97 -13.22 3.25
N GLU A 298 19.98 -14.10 3.34
CA GLU A 298 19.13 -14.49 2.21
C GLU A 298 18.27 -13.32 1.71
N VAL A 299 17.77 -12.46 2.61
CA VAL A 299 17.05 -11.23 2.25
C VAL A 299 17.91 -10.33 1.36
N LEU A 300 19.19 -10.14 1.75
CA LEU A 300 20.12 -9.31 0.99
C LEU A 300 20.53 -9.96 -0.33
N GLU A 301 20.73 -11.27 -0.34
CA GLU A 301 21.03 -12.05 -1.55
C GLU A 301 19.86 -11.94 -2.55
N SER A 302 18.61 -12.09 -2.08
CA SER A 302 17.42 -11.94 -2.91
C SER A 302 17.36 -10.55 -3.56
N LEU A 303 17.59 -9.49 -2.79
CA LEU A 303 17.63 -8.13 -3.32
C LEU A 303 18.76 -7.92 -4.33
N GLN A 304 19.96 -8.51 -4.09
CA GLN A 304 21.07 -8.45 -5.02
C GLN A 304 20.76 -9.14 -6.35
N VAL A 305 20.11 -10.31 -6.30
CA VAL A 305 19.66 -11.03 -7.48
C VAL A 305 18.69 -10.15 -8.29
N LEU A 306 17.66 -9.61 -7.63
CA LEU A 306 16.66 -8.77 -8.30
C LEU A 306 17.28 -7.53 -8.94
N THR A 307 18.24 -6.87 -8.26
CA THR A 307 18.87 -5.65 -8.79
C THR A 307 19.90 -5.89 -9.87
N ARG A 308 20.59 -7.03 -9.86
CA ARG A 308 21.71 -7.31 -10.79
C ARG A 308 21.34 -8.17 -11.97
N GLU A 309 20.39 -9.08 -11.80
CA GLU A 309 20.04 -10.10 -12.78
C GLU A 309 18.74 -9.78 -13.53
N THR A 310 17.99 -8.76 -13.08
CA THR A 310 16.75 -8.34 -13.76
C THR A 310 16.82 -6.87 -14.17
N GLN A 311 15.89 -6.47 -15.05
CA GLN A 311 15.66 -5.07 -15.41
C GLN A 311 14.51 -4.44 -14.61
N ALA A 312 14.11 -5.08 -13.52
CA ALA A 312 12.98 -4.65 -12.70
C ALA A 312 13.30 -3.38 -11.90
N ALA A 313 12.29 -2.54 -11.73
CA ALA A 313 12.31 -1.50 -10.70
C ALA A 313 12.07 -2.15 -9.35
N VAL A 314 13.12 -2.27 -8.52
CA VAL A 314 13.06 -2.88 -7.20
C VAL A 314 12.74 -1.83 -6.14
N HIS A 315 11.70 -2.10 -5.36
CA HIS A 315 11.22 -1.29 -4.26
C HIS A 315 11.35 -2.10 -2.96
N ALA A 316 12.05 -1.59 -1.96
CA ALA A 316 12.20 -2.23 -0.66
C ALA A 316 11.46 -1.47 0.43
N ASP A 317 10.69 -2.20 1.26
CA ASP A 317 9.99 -1.61 2.40
C ASP A 317 10.76 -1.78 3.70
N LEU A 318 10.86 -0.69 4.45
CA LEU A 318 11.32 -0.65 5.83
C LEU A 318 10.23 -0.11 6.75
N ILE A 319 10.16 -0.66 7.97
CA ILE A 319 9.29 -0.16 9.03
C ILE A 319 10.14 0.32 10.21
N PHE A 320 9.99 1.59 10.60
CA PHE A 320 10.56 2.09 11.84
C PHE A 320 9.54 2.04 12.98
N GLY A 321 10.04 1.96 14.21
CA GLY A 321 9.20 1.80 15.41
C GLY A 321 8.83 0.35 15.70
N LEU A 322 9.54 -0.61 15.13
CA LEU A 322 9.44 -2.02 15.48
C LEU A 322 9.98 -2.27 16.90
N PRO A 323 9.42 -3.22 17.66
CA PRO A 323 9.84 -3.51 19.03
C PRO A 323 11.30 -3.97 19.09
N GLY A 324 12.11 -3.33 19.94
CA GLY A 324 13.52 -3.64 20.13
C GLY A 324 14.46 -3.11 19.05
N GLU A 325 14.01 -2.30 18.11
CA GLU A 325 14.86 -1.65 17.12
C GLU A 325 15.03 -0.16 17.44
N ASP A 326 16.29 0.24 17.69
CA ASP A 326 16.65 1.63 17.90
C ASP A 326 16.98 2.37 16.58
N ALA A 327 17.19 3.67 16.68
CA ALA A 327 17.50 4.50 15.52
C ALA A 327 18.84 4.14 14.85
N ALA A 328 19.82 3.66 15.61
CA ALA A 328 21.14 3.30 15.05
C ALA A 328 21.05 2.01 14.23
N SER A 329 20.34 1.00 14.73
CA SER A 329 20.07 -0.24 14.01
C SER A 329 19.25 -0.01 12.74
N PHE A 330 18.20 0.82 12.83
CA PHE A 330 17.42 1.23 11.66
C PHE A 330 18.31 1.93 10.61
N ALA A 331 19.12 2.88 11.02
CA ALA A 331 20.05 3.62 10.15
C ALA A 331 21.01 2.68 9.42
N ALA A 332 21.62 1.73 10.15
CA ALA A 332 22.53 0.75 9.56
C ALA A 332 21.83 -0.14 8.51
N GLY A 333 20.59 -0.56 8.76
CA GLY A 333 19.77 -1.31 7.81
C GLY A 333 19.44 -0.50 6.55
N PHE A 334 19.03 0.75 6.73
CA PHE A 334 18.74 1.69 5.64
C PHE A 334 19.98 1.92 4.76
N ASP A 335 21.14 2.24 5.37
CA ASP A 335 22.39 2.48 4.64
C ASP A 335 22.79 1.28 3.79
N ARG A 336 22.55 0.08 4.31
CA ARG A 336 22.86 -1.15 3.58
C ARG A 336 21.99 -1.30 2.32
N LEU A 337 20.69 -0.96 2.38
CA LEU A 337 19.81 -0.97 1.21
C LEU A 337 20.21 0.08 0.17
N VAL A 338 20.55 1.30 0.61
CA VAL A 338 21.06 2.35 -0.29
C VAL A 338 22.31 1.88 -1.03
N ARG A 339 23.23 1.21 -0.34
CA ARG A 339 24.49 0.69 -0.93
C ARG A 339 24.28 -0.49 -1.86
N LEU A 340 23.16 -1.22 -1.72
CA LEU A 340 22.77 -2.26 -2.69
C LEU A 340 22.25 -1.67 -4.00
N GLY A 341 22.01 -0.35 -4.07
CA GLY A 341 21.50 0.31 -5.25
C GLY A 341 20.01 0.09 -5.47
N ILE A 342 19.24 -0.14 -4.38
CA ILE A 342 17.78 -0.26 -4.46
C ILE A 342 17.20 1.05 -4.98
N GLY A 343 16.40 0.97 -6.05
CA GLY A 343 15.85 2.13 -6.74
C GLY A 343 14.86 2.94 -5.90
N GLU A 344 14.06 2.27 -5.08
CA GLU A 344 13.11 2.89 -4.17
C GLU A 344 13.17 2.21 -2.80
N ILE A 345 13.26 2.99 -1.73
CA ILE A 345 13.19 2.49 -0.35
C ILE A 345 12.05 3.23 0.35
N GLN A 346 10.96 2.54 0.57
CA GLN A 346 9.83 3.08 1.31
C GLN A 346 10.05 2.89 2.80
N VAL A 347 9.95 3.98 3.55
CA VAL A 347 10.16 4.02 5.00
C VAL A 347 8.82 4.30 5.67
N ASN A 348 8.25 3.29 6.30
CA ASN A 348 6.93 3.34 6.92
C ASN A 348 7.02 3.34 8.45
N ARG A 349 6.11 4.05 9.10
CA ARG A 349 5.92 3.98 10.54
C ARG A 349 5.08 2.77 10.91
N LEU A 350 5.49 2.03 11.95
CA LEU A 350 4.70 0.91 12.46
C LEU A 350 3.28 1.36 12.83
N LYS A 351 2.30 0.57 12.45
CA LYS A 351 0.88 0.75 12.79
C LYS A 351 0.36 -0.43 13.58
N GLY A 352 -0.38 -0.16 14.63
CA GLY A 352 -1.11 -1.17 15.40
C GLY A 352 -2.48 -1.41 14.78
N LEU A 353 -2.50 -2.04 13.61
CA LEU A 353 -3.76 -2.28 12.90
C LEU A 353 -4.70 -3.18 13.72
N PRO A 354 -6.00 -2.89 13.76
CA PRO A 354 -6.97 -3.69 14.47
C PRO A 354 -6.91 -5.17 14.08
N GLY A 355 -7.01 -6.06 15.07
CA GLY A 355 -6.97 -7.52 14.87
C GLY A 355 -5.56 -8.12 14.76
N THR A 356 -4.51 -7.33 14.58
CA THR A 356 -3.14 -7.84 14.42
C THR A 356 -2.53 -8.32 15.76
N PRO A 357 -1.72 -9.41 15.74
CA PRO A 357 -1.08 -9.93 16.94
C PRO A 357 -0.13 -8.96 17.65
N ILE A 358 0.43 -7.98 16.94
CA ILE A 358 1.36 -7.01 17.50
C ILE A 358 0.76 -6.19 18.65
N LEU A 359 -0.55 -5.99 18.63
CA LEU A 359 -1.28 -5.29 19.71
C LEU A 359 -1.28 -6.05 21.04
N ARG A 360 -0.94 -7.35 21.02
CA ARG A 360 -0.89 -8.20 22.21
C ARG A 360 0.49 -8.26 22.84
N LEU A 361 1.49 -7.63 22.23
CA LEU A 361 2.85 -7.58 22.79
C LEU A 361 2.85 -6.68 24.04
N PRO A 362 3.24 -7.19 25.22
CA PRO A 362 3.17 -6.43 26.47
C PRO A 362 3.97 -5.12 26.43
N GLU A 363 5.11 -5.11 25.76
CA GLU A 363 5.99 -3.95 25.60
C GLU A 363 5.37 -2.84 24.72
N LEU A 364 4.37 -3.15 23.92
CA LEU A 364 3.64 -2.19 23.09
C LEU A 364 2.24 -1.85 23.64
N ALA A 365 1.93 -2.29 24.86
CA ALA A 365 0.67 -1.94 25.51
C ALA A 365 0.52 -0.42 25.65
N GLY A 366 -0.57 0.14 25.08
CA GLY A 366 -0.82 1.59 25.06
C GLY A 366 0.21 2.40 24.26
N ALA A 367 0.94 1.75 23.38
CA ALA A 367 1.99 2.40 22.57
C ALA A 367 1.48 2.97 21.24
N PHE A 368 0.28 2.62 20.82
CA PHE A 368 -0.29 3.05 19.54
C PHE A 368 -1.33 4.16 19.71
N ASN A 369 -1.44 5.00 18.69
CA ASN A 369 -2.56 5.93 18.58
C ASN A 369 -3.89 5.13 18.51
N PRO A 370 -4.88 5.43 19.36
CA PRO A 370 -6.15 4.69 19.37
C PRO A 370 -7.06 4.99 18.18
N VAL A 371 -6.74 6.01 17.38
CA VAL A 371 -7.50 6.38 16.18
C VAL A 371 -6.68 6.14 14.91
N PRO A 372 -7.32 5.89 13.77
CA PRO A 372 -6.61 5.78 12.48
C PRO A 372 -5.68 6.97 12.24
N PRO A 373 -4.50 6.73 11.71
CA PRO A 373 -3.95 5.49 11.14
C PRO A 373 -3.21 4.57 12.14
N TYR A 374 -3.50 4.61 13.44
CA TYR A 374 -3.00 3.71 14.49
C TYR A 374 -1.46 3.67 14.61
N GLU A 375 -0.81 4.76 14.38
CA GLU A 375 0.66 4.84 14.40
C GLU A 375 1.23 4.59 15.78
N VAL A 376 2.38 3.90 15.85
CA VAL A 376 3.13 3.75 17.10
C VAL A 376 3.60 5.11 17.60
N LEU A 377 3.37 5.38 18.89
CA LEU A 377 3.72 6.65 19.55
C LEU A 377 5.01 6.55 20.37
N ARG A 378 5.36 5.34 20.80
CA ARG A 378 6.59 5.01 21.53
C ARG A 378 6.87 3.52 21.45
N THR A 379 8.13 3.12 21.66
CA THR A 379 8.53 1.73 21.88
C THR A 379 9.48 1.66 23.06
N ASP A 380 9.94 0.46 23.39
CA ASP A 380 11.02 0.24 24.37
C ASP A 380 12.36 0.92 23.95
N ALA A 381 12.60 1.03 22.63
CA ALA A 381 13.85 1.55 22.07
C ALA A 381 13.74 2.99 21.51
N LEU A 382 12.52 3.51 21.26
CA LEU A 382 12.32 4.80 20.61
C LEU A 382 11.28 5.65 21.36
N SER A 383 11.68 6.86 21.75
CA SER A 383 10.78 7.88 22.27
C SER A 383 9.89 8.46 21.17
N PHE A 384 8.84 9.20 21.55
CA PHE A 384 8.00 9.93 20.59
C PHE A 384 8.81 10.88 19.69
N ASP A 385 9.75 11.63 20.27
CA ASP A 385 10.59 12.56 19.51
C ASP A 385 11.50 11.85 18.51
N ALA A 386 12.05 10.68 18.90
CA ALA A 386 12.84 9.84 17.99
C ALA A 386 11.98 9.32 16.82
N LEU A 387 10.76 8.87 17.07
CA LEU A 387 9.82 8.47 16.03
C LEU A 387 9.43 9.63 15.11
N MET A 388 9.22 10.83 15.66
CA MET A 388 8.93 12.02 14.86
C MET A 388 10.15 12.45 14.01
N ARG A 389 11.37 12.25 14.50
CA ARG A 389 12.60 12.45 13.70
C ARG A 389 12.65 11.48 12.52
N LEU A 390 12.39 10.18 12.76
CA LEU A 390 12.36 9.17 11.69
C LEU A 390 11.21 9.42 10.70
N GLN A 391 10.07 9.91 11.17
CA GLN A 391 8.97 10.33 10.28
C GLN A 391 9.38 11.48 9.34
N ARG A 392 10.09 12.48 9.87
CA ARG A 392 10.61 13.59 9.05
C ARG A 392 11.67 13.09 8.05
N PHE A 393 12.54 12.19 8.49
CA PHE A 393 13.50 11.53 7.62
C PHE A 393 12.81 10.77 6.47
N ALA A 394 11.78 9.98 6.75
CA ALA A 394 11.02 9.22 5.75
C ALA A 394 10.40 10.13 4.70
N LEU A 395 9.78 11.25 5.12
CA LEU A 395 9.21 12.25 4.21
C LEU A 395 10.28 12.92 3.33
N ALA A 396 11.45 13.22 3.90
CA ALA A 396 12.56 13.80 3.17
C ALA A 396 13.12 12.80 2.14
N TRP A 397 13.34 11.55 2.55
CA TRP A 397 13.81 10.48 1.67
C TRP A 397 12.88 10.26 0.48
N ASP A 398 11.57 10.10 0.71
CA ASP A 398 10.58 9.98 -0.36
C ASP A 398 10.71 11.13 -1.37
N ARG A 399 10.80 12.35 -0.86
CA ARG A 399 10.82 13.54 -1.68
C ARG A 399 12.11 13.73 -2.46
N LEU A 400 13.24 13.39 -1.84
CA LEU A 400 14.57 13.60 -2.44
C LEU A 400 14.98 12.45 -3.36
N HIS A 401 14.73 11.22 -2.93
CA HIS A 401 15.21 10.02 -3.62
C HIS A 401 14.11 9.28 -4.41
N ASN A 402 13.06 8.78 -3.72
CA ASN A 402 12.08 7.88 -4.35
C ASN A 402 11.38 8.53 -5.55
N ARG A 403 11.14 9.84 -5.52
CA ARG A 403 10.55 10.59 -6.64
C ARG A 403 11.55 10.89 -7.76
N GLY A 404 12.79 10.43 -7.65
CA GLY A 404 13.81 10.54 -8.69
C GLY A 404 14.24 11.96 -9.05
N ARG A 405 14.07 12.93 -8.13
CA ARG A 405 14.29 14.35 -8.45
C ARG A 405 15.75 14.79 -8.35
N PHE A 406 16.57 14.08 -7.58
CA PHE A 406 17.99 14.39 -7.38
C PHE A 406 18.87 13.19 -7.69
N ARG A 407 18.63 12.54 -8.83
CA ARG A 407 19.30 11.30 -9.24
C ARG A 407 20.80 11.45 -9.42
N HIS A 408 21.26 12.64 -9.77
CA HIS A 408 22.67 12.92 -10.06
C HIS A 408 23.39 13.55 -8.86
N ALA A 409 22.74 14.45 -8.15
CA ALA A 409 23.37 15.19 -7.05
C ALA A 409 23.36 14.42 -5.72
N LEU A 410 22.26 13.75 -5.39
CA LEU A 410 22.08 13.09 -4.11
C LEU A 410 23.13 12.00 -3.83
N PRO A 411 23.49 11.09 -4.76
CA PRO A 411 24.51 10.06 -4.54
C PRO A 411 25.90 10.60 -4.23
N LEU A 412 26.21 11.83 -4.65
CA LEU A 412 27.52 12.44 -4.38
C LEU A 412 27.76 12.69 -2.89
N LEU A 413 26.69 12.82 -2.08
CA LEU A 413 26.79 13.05 -0.65
C LEU A 413 27.35 11.86 0.14
N TRP A 414 27.19 10.65 -0.40
CA TRP A 414 27.70 9.39 0.17
C TRP A 414 28.56 8.59 -0.81
N ALA A 415 29.25 9.30 -1.71
CA ALA A 415 30.22 8.68 -2.62
C ALA A 415 31.38 8.03 -1.88
N ASP A 416 31.71 8.54 -0.67
CA ASP A 416 32.64 7.93 0.25
C ASP A 416 31.95 6.75 0.98
N PRO A 417 32.51 5.52 0.92
CA PRO A 417 31.95 4.34 1.58
C PRO A 417 31.72 4.49 3.10
N GLU A 418 32.50 5.33 3.79
CA GLU A 418 32.35 5.56 5.23
C GLU A 418 31.22 6.54 5.56
N THR A 419 30.73 7.29 4.61
CA THR A 419 29.64 8.26 4.82
C THR A 419 28.28 7.57 4.88
N SER A 420 27.57 7.67 5.99
CA SER A 420 26.22 7.12 6.15
C SER A 420 25.18 7.90 5.34
N PRO A 421 24.51 7.31 4.35
CA PRO A 421 23.37 7.93 3.65
C PRO A 421 22.28 8.40 4.61
N PHE A 422 21.96 7.58 5.63
CA PHE A 422 20.99 7.97 6.66
C PHE A 422 21.39 9.24 7.38
N ALA A 423 22.65 9.31 7.88
CA ALA A 423 23.12 10.46 8.63
C ALA A 423 23.10 11.75 7.79
N VAL A 424 23.45 11.65 6.52
CA VAL A 424 23.41 12.76 5.56
C VAL A 424 22.00 13.30 5.36
N ILE A 425 21.05 12.43 5.08
CA ILE A 425 19.64 12.80 4.85
C ILE A 425 18.99 13.32 6.14
N ASP A 426 19.31 12.70 7.28
CA ASP A 426 18.81 13.18 8.57
C ASP A 426 19.36 14.58 8.92
N HIS A 427 20.65 14.84 8.65
CA HIS A 427 21.24 16.17 8.81
C HIS A 427 20.54 17.19 7.89
N LEU A 428 20.40 16.89 6.61
CA LEU A 428 19.69 17.74 5.65
C LEU A 428 18.24 18.01 6.09
N THR A 429 17.56 16.98 6.58
CA THR A 429 16.19 17.09 7.07
C THR A 429 16.08 18.03 8.28
N ARG A 430 17.01 17.94 9.23
CA ARG A 430 17.07 18.83 10.39
C ARG A 430 17.38 20.27 9.99
N THR A 431 18.28 20.47 9.04
CA THR A 431 18.64 21.80 8.51
C THR A 431 17.40 22.47 7.89
N VAL A 432 16.68 21.76 7.02
CA VAL A 432 15.45 22.26 6.38
C VAL A 432 14.35 22.48 7.43
N HIS A 433 14.18 21.56 8.37
CA HIS A 433 13.18 21.70 9.43
C HIS A 433 13.47 22.93 10.31
N HIS A 434 14.73 23.19 10.66
CA HIS A 434 15.11 24.37 11.43
C HIS A 434 14.84 25.66 10.66
N ALA A 435 15.16 25.69 9.36
CA ALA A 435 14.99 26.89 8.52
C ALA A 435 13.51 27.20 8.22
N CYS A 436 12.68 26.17 7.98
CA CYS A 436 11.30 26.30 7.51
C CYS A 436 10.25 26.05 8.59
N GLY A 437 10.61 25.60 9.78
CA GLY A 437 9.70 25.16 10.85
C GLY A 437 8.89 23.90 10.54
N ARG A 438 9.10 23.29 9.37
CA ARG A 438 8.35 22.11 8.87
C ARG A 438 9.17 21.33 7.84
N VAL A 439 8.79 20.08 7.58
CA VAL A 439 9.34 19.24 6.47
C VAL A 439 8.28 18.95 5.41
N HIS A 440 7.01 18.81 5.83
CA HIS A 440 5.88 18.71 4.91
C HIS A 440 5.62 20.06 4.22
N ALA A 441 5.20 20.02 2.96
CA ALA A 441 4.89 21.21 2.14
C ALA A 441 6.06 22.21 2.00
N VAL A 442 7.32 21.78 2.19
CA VAL A 442 8.52 22.56 1.83
C VAL A 442 8.69 22.54 0.32
N GLY A 443 9.03 23.69 -0.28
CA GLY A 443 9.28 23.83 -1.71
C GLY A 443 10.44 22.93 -2.19
N LEU A 444 10.39 22.46 -3.41
CA LEU A 444 11.49 21.66 -3.96
C LEU A 444 12.78 22.48 -4.08
N ALA A 445 12.65 23.78 -4.34
CA ALA A 445 13.78 24.73 -4.40
C ALA A 445 14.51 24.86 -3.05
N ASP A 446 13.77 24.82 -1.93
CA ASP A 446 14.38 24.91 -0.58
C ASP A 446 15.21 23.64 -0.30
N TRP A 447 14.72 22.47 -0.67
CA TRP A 447 15.46 21.21 -0.59
C TRP A 447 16.70 21.24 -1.48
N ALA A 448 16.56 21.71 -2.72
CA ALA A 448 17.66 21.81 -3.67
C ALA A 448 18.76 22.77 -3.17
N LEU A 449 18.36 23.89 -2.57
CA LEU A 449 19.29 24.85 -2.00
C LEU A 449 20.06 24.28 -0.80
N ALA A 450 19.35 23.56 0.08
CA ALA A 450 19.99 22.91 1.22
C ALA A 450 20.97 21.81 0.78
N LEU A 451 20.59 20.99 -0.22
CA LEU A 451 21.44 19.98 -0.83
C LEU A 451 22.68 20.60 -1.49
N ALA A 452 22.50 21.66 -2.28
CA ALA A 452 23.58 22.36 -2.93
C ALA A 452 24.61 22.92 -1.92
N ARG A 453 24.14 23.56 -0.87
CA ARG A 453 25.01 24.06 0.22
C ARG A 453 25.80 22.91 0.85
N GLN A 454 25.18 21.78 1.12
CA GLN A 454 25.86 20.63 1.72
C GLN A 454 26.93 20.04 0.79
N LEU A 455 26.66 19.94 -0.51
CA LEU A 455 27.62 19.47 -1.52
C LEU A 455 28.81 20.43 -1.67
N LEU A 456 28.56 21.73 -1.59
CA LEU A 456 29.58 22.78 -1.76
C LEU A 456 30.35 23.09 -0.47
N HIS A 457 29.94 22.54 0.68
CA HIS A 457 30.76 22.54 1.91
C HIS A 457 31.88 21.50 1.88
N GLY A 458 31.88 20.59 0.92
CA GLY A 458 32.94 19.62 0.71
C GLY A 458 34.19 20.22 0.05
N PRO A 459 35.23 19.41 -0.24
CA PRO A 459 36.46 19.86 -0.90
C PRO A 459 36.18 20.52 -2.25
N ALA A 460 36.90 21.62 -2.54
CA ALA A 460 36.71 22.44 -3.76
C ALA A 460 36.83 21.62 -5.06
N GLU A 461 37.63 20.56 -5.06
CA GLU A 461 37.81 19.63 -6.18
C GLU A 461 36.50 18.94 -6.61
N ARG A 462 35.53 18.81 -5.69
CA ARG A 462 34.23 18.17 -5.94
C ARG A 462 33.15 19.15 -6.40
N HIS A 463 33.38 20.47 -6.28
CA HIS A 463 32.36 21.49 -6.56
C HIS A 463 31.91 21.48 -8.01
N ALA A 464 32.84 21.33 -8.97
CA ALA A 464 32.50 21.28 -10.40
C ALA A 464 31.57 20.10 -10.71
N GLY A 465 31.85 18.91 -10.17
CA GLY A 465 31.01 17.72 -10.30
C GLY A 465 29.65 17.89 -9.64
N ALA A 466 29.59 18.50 -8.45
CA ALA A 466 28.38 18.79 -7.72
C ALA A 466 27.45 19.76 -8.49
N LEU A 467 28.02 20.84 -9.03
CA LEU A 467 27.28 21.81 -9.85
C LEU A 467 26.77 21.21 -11.16
N ALA A 468 27.56 20.36 -11.80
CA ALA A 468 27.15 19.65 -13.01
C ALA A 468 26.00 18.66 -12.72
N ALA A 469 26.03 17.98 -11.57
CA ALA A 469 24.97 17.07 -11.13
C ALA A 469 23.68 17.83 -10.81
N LEU A 470 23.75 18.89 -10.03
CA LEU A 470 22.62 19.77 -9.71
C LEU A 470 21.99 20.41 -10.95
N SER A 471 22.82 20.77 -11.94
CA SER A 471 22.36 21.29 -13.24
C SER A 471 21.59 20.22 -14.04
N ARG A 472 22.06 18.97 -14.02
CA ARG A 472 21.36 17.85 -14.68
C ARG A 472 20.02 17.51 -14.01
N ASP A 473 19.95 17.62 -12.70
CA ASP A 473 18.69 17.43 -11.98
C ASP A 473 17.67 18.55 -12.25
N ALA A 474 18.10 19.69 -12.84
CA ALA A 474 17.29 20.81 -13.30
C ALA A 474 16.31 21.39 -12.25
N VAL A 475 16.67 21.32 -10.97
CA VAL A 475 15.80 21.73 -9.86
C VAL A 475 16.04 23.19 -9.42
N LEU A 476 17.21 23.75 -9.71
CA LEU A 476 17.57 25.14 -9.43
C LEU A 476 17.81 25.92 -10.73
N PRO A 477 17.42 27.23 -10.76
CA PRO A 477 17.78 28.11 -11.84
C PRO A 477 19.29 28.27 -12.00
N ARG A 478 19.77 28.50 -13.21
CA ARG A 478 21.22 28.61 -13.52
C ARG A 478 21.93 29.73 -12.79
N ASP A 479 21.25 30.87 -12.63
CA ASP A 479 21.74 32.05 -11.91
C ASP A 479 21.95 31.74 -10.41
N VAL A 480 21.05 30.99 -9.79
CA VAL A 480 21.18 30.52 -8.39
C VAL A 480 22.38 29.57 -8.25
N LEU A 481 22.55 28.63 -9.18
CA LEU A 481 23.71 27.73 -9.18
C LEU A 481 25.03 28.50 -9.32
N SER A 482 25.06 29.53 -10.20
CA SER A 482 26.24 30.37 -10.39
C SER A 482 26.59 31.20 -9.14
N GLN A 483 25.59 31.70 -8.45
CA GLN A 483 25.79 32.43 -7.18
C GLN A 483 26.33 31.52 -6.08
N LEU A 484 25.80 30.29 -5.96
CA LEU A 484 26.30 29.28 -5.01
C LEU A 484 27.73 28.87 -5.30
N ALA A 485 28.09 28.71 -6.58
CA ALA A 485 29.46 28.42 -7.00
C ALA A 485 30.43 29.53 -6.63
N ALA A 486 30.04 30.79 -6.83
CA ALA A 486 30.87 31.95 -6.44
C ALA A 486 31.04 32.09 -4.93
N GLN A 487 30.04 31.70 -4.12
CA GLN A 487 30.13 31.68 -2.67
C GLN A 487 31.01 30.53 -2.16
N ALA A 488 31.00 29.38 -2.78
CA ALA A 488 31.82 28.22 -2.41
C ALA A 488 33.31 28.36 -2.78
N SER A 489 33.64 29.32 -3.66
CA SER A 489 35.02 29.59 -4.11
C SER A 489 35.69 30.67 -3.25
N ARG A 490 35.00 31.26 -2.30
CA ARG A 490 35.51 32.24 -1.31
C ARG A 490 35.77 31.57 0.02
#